data_04c6d55d8606f255ef6d4134c589b5b9
#
_entry.id   04c6d55d8606f255ef6d4134c589b5b9
#
_cell.length_a   1.000
_cell.length_b   1.000
_cell.length_c   1.000
_cell.angle_alpha   90.00
_cell.angle_beta   90.00
_cell.angle_gamma   90.00
#
_symmetry.space_group_name_H-M   'P 1'
#
loop_
_entity.id
_entity.type
_entity.pdbx_description
1 polymer ?
#
loop_
_entity_poly.entity_id
_entity_poly.type
_entity_poly.pdbx_seq_one_letter_code
_entity_poly.pdbx_strand_id
1 'polypeptide(L)'
;MEEISEAVNQIKTVEQMNYFELLAWLGIGSSHPGGFPTTVKNLEVMEVKPEDIILDAGCGSGLTACHLAKQRGCRVIGIDLNPQMIEKARQRAIHEKVTDLVEFQIADAYQLPYPANHFDWVMCESITVFLDKEKAYREFFRVLKPEGRIADLEMSLLHELPDQLHSQLELCYGKGTNPLSYDDWCKVASEVGFADVEIRNPQTLLNTNSNLIFNELKKDFMLIKDLVQKVSNHPGLYTRLQQNANFMKHYKGYFGFGMVYGRKPTPPPQPKKPTLPGTLATSVQCVLGRTVLTVGSIREKILLPLSKHLRQ
;
A
#
# COMPACT_ATOMS: atom_id res chain seq x y z
N MET A 1 18.35 10.55 8.99
CA MET A 1 17.66 11.69 8.32
C MET A 1 18.60 12.45 7.38
N GLU A 2 19.89 12.53 7.63
CA GLU A 2 20.87 13.14 6.71
C GLU A 2 21.12 12.29 5.45
N GLU A 3 21.20 10.95 5.55
CA GLU A 3 21.38 10.07 4.40
C GLU A 3 20.19 10.08 3.42
N ILE A 4 18.96 10.30 3.90
CA ILE A 4 17.77 10.46 3.04
C ILE A 4 17.78 11.84 2.38
N SER A 5 18.35 12.87 3.03
CA SER A 5 18.45 14.22 2.48
C SER A 5 19.50 14.32 1.35
N GLU A 6 20.59 13.59 1.41
CA GLU A 6 21.61 13.57 0.36
C GLU A 6 21.18 12.81 -0.90
N ALA A 7 20.36 11.76 -0.77
CA ALA A 7 19.82 11.01 -1.91
C ALA A 7 18.81 11.82 -2.73
N VAL A 8 18.17 12.83 -2.15
CA VAL A 8 17.14 13.67 -2.81
C VAL A 8 17.73 14.76 -3.70
N ASN A 9 19.03 15.08 -3.60
CA ASN A 9 19.61 16.26 -4.25
C ASN A 9 20.42 16.01 -5.55
N GLN A 10 20.48 14.78 -6.08
CA GLN A 10 21.01 14.56 -7.41
C GLN A 10 19.87 14.66 -8.42
N ILE A 11 19.83 15.77 -9.17
CA ILE A 11 18.93 15.91 -10.32
C ILE A 11 19.35 14.85 -11.35
N LYS A 12 18.66 13.70 -11.32
CA LYS A 12 18.86 12.62 -12.30
C LYS A 12 18.51 13.15 -13.69
N THR A 13 19.34 12.83 -14.67
CA THR A 13 18.96 13.08 -16.07
C THR A 13 17.82 12.12 -16.46
N VAL A 14 17.07 12.45 -17.50
CA VAL A 14 15.95 11.62 -17.99
C VAL A 14 16.40 10.19 -18.30
N GLU A 15 17.65 10.02 -18.73
CA GLU A 15 18.27 8.72 -19.00
C GLU A 15 18.55 7.90 -17.74
N GLN A 16 18.74 8.55 -16.60
CA GLN A 16 19.02 7.94 -15.30
C GLN A 16 17.76 7.65 -14.48
N MET A 17 16.62 8.25 -14.87
CA MET A 17 15.34 8.02 -14.19
C MET A 17 14.88 6.59 -14.38
N ASN A 18 14.39 5.92 -13.33
CA ASN A 18 13.61 4.71 -13.51
C ASN A 18 12.22 5.03 -14.12
N TYR A 19 11.45 3.99 -14.44
CA TYR A 19 10.15 4.18 -15.09
C TYR A 19 9.18 5.07 -14.26
N PHE A 20 9.15 4.91 -12.94
CA PHE A 20 8.27 5.70 -12.07
C PHE A 20 8.73 7.13 -11.91
N GLU A 21 10.03 7.34 -11.75
CA GLU A 21 10.61 8.68 -11.75
C GLU A 21 10.30 9.40 -13.05
N LEU A 22 10.35 8.66 -14.17
CA LEU A 22 9.99 9.18 -15.48
C LEU A 22 8.50 9.55 -15.56
N LEU A 23 7.61 8.69 -15.10
CA LEU A 23 6.16 8.97 -15.06
C LEU A 23 5.84 10.15 -14.15
N ALA A 24 6.46 10.21 -12.96
CA ALA A 24 6.35 11.33 -12.04
C ALA A 24 6.79 12.64 -12.68
N TRP A 25 7.94 12.63 -13.34
CA TRP A 25 8.46 13.79 -14.04
C TRP A 25 7.56 14.20 -15.21
N LEU A 26 6.98 13.25 -15.94
CA LEU A 26 5.99 13.48 -16.98
C LEU A 26 4.63 13.96 -16.45
N GLY A 27 4.35 13.79 -15.16
CA GLY A 27 3.07 14.15 -14.58
C GLY A 27 1.96 13.10 -14.79
N ILE A 28 2.33 11.90 -15.19
CA ILE A 28 1.40 10.80 -15.46
C ILE A 28 1.06 10.13 -14.13
N GLY A 29 -0.18 10.27 -13.68
CA GLY A 29 -0.63 9.81 -12.36
C GLY A 29 -1.34 8.47 -12.35
N SER A 30 -1.66 7.90 -13.53
CA SER A 30 -2.37 6.61 -13.64
C SER A 30 -1.69 5.77 -14.72
N SER A 31 -0.68 5.02 -14.32
CA SER A 31 0.13 4.21 -15.26
C SER A 31 -0.07 2.70 -15.09
N HIS A 32 -1.06 2.31 -14.31
CA HIS A 32 -1.40 0.90 -14.12
C HIS A 32 -2.13 0.30 -15.34
N PRO A 33 -2.13 -1.02 -15.49
CA PRO A 33 -2.84 -1.71 -16.55
C PRO A 33 -4.34 -1.34 -16.59
N GLY A 34 -4.83 -1.01 -17.78
CA GLY A 34 -6.21 -0.58 -17.98
C GLY A 34 -6.48 0.91 -17.69
N GLY A 35 -5.55 1.62 -17.03
CA GLY A 35 -5.65 3.05 -16.73
C GLY A 35 -6.86 3.42 -15.87
N PHE A 36 -7.15 4.69 -15.75
CA PHE A 36 -8.22 5.21 -14.88
C PHE A 36 -9.62 4.59 -15.08
N PRO A 37 -10.05 4.15 -16.28
CA PRO A 37 -11.31 3.40 -16.43
C PRO A 37 -11.34 2.10 -15.62
N THR A 38 -10.21 1.42 -15.46
CA THR A 38 -10.09 0.23 -14.61
C THR A 38 -10.19 0.60 -13.14
N THR A 39 -9.53 1.68 -12.71
CA THR A 39 -9.70 2.23 -11.35
C THR A 39 -11.17 2.45 -11.04
N VAL A 40 -11.89 3.21 -11.88
CA VAL A 40 -13.31 3.51 -11.67
C VAL A 40 -14.13 2.23 -11.50
N LYS A 41 -13.93 1.25 -12.38
CA LYS A 41 -14.61 -0.05 -12.29
C LYS A 41 -14.28 -0.81 -11.00
N ASN A 42 -13.04 -0.74 -10.52
CA ASN A 42 -12.63 -1.38 -9.27
C ASN A 42 -13.20 -0.64 -8.04
N LEU A 43 -13.27 0.69 -8.09
CA LEU A 43 -13.90 1.49 -7.02
C LEU A 43 -15.41 1.23 -6.91
N GLU A 44 -16.08 0.85 -8.02
CA GLU A 44 -17.51 0.47 -8.00
C GLU A 44 -17.78 -0.80 -7.20
N VAL A 45 -16.83 -1.76 -7.21
CA VAL A 45 -16.96 -3.03 -6.47
C VAL A 45 -16.42 -2.93 -5.03
N MET A 46 -15.77 -1.82 -4.68
CA MET A 46 -15.44 -1.49 -3.31
C MET A 46 -16.66 -0.84 -2.64
N GLU A 47 -17.17 -1.48 -1.60
CA GLU A 47 -18.33 -0.98 -0.84
C GLU A 47 -17.90 0.11 0.17
N VAL A 48 -17.26 1.16 -0.36
CA VAL A 48 -16.77 2.29 0.45
C VAL A 48 -17.93 3.15 0.92
N LYS A 49 -17.94 3.45 2.22
CA LYS A 49 -18.94 4.29 2.88
C LYS A 49 -18.38 5.69 3.18
N PRO A 50 -19.24 6.71 3.35
CA PRO A 50 -18.78 8.06 3.67
C PRO A 50 -17.98 8.18 4.98
N GLU A 51 -18.25 7.30 5.94
CA GLU A 51 -17.57 7.26 7.22
C GLU A 51 -16.22 6.52 7.21
N ASP A 52 -15.88 5.83 6.12
CA ASP A 52 -14.65 5.06 6.00
C ASP A 52 -13.42 5.95 5.90
N ILE A 53 -12.33 5.49 6.48
CA ILE A 53 -10.98 6.06 6.34
C ILE A 53 -10.16 5.12 5.46
N ILE A 54 -9.66 5.65 4.36
CA ILE A 54 -8.98 4.87 3.32
C ILE A 54 -7.52 5.30 3.24
N LEU A 55 -6.62 4.33 3.20
CA LEU A 55 -5.22 4.53 2.81
C LEU A 55 -5.09 4.26 1.31
N ASP A 56 -4.58 5.24 0.56
CA ASP A 56 -4.13 5.09 -0.82
C ASP A 56 -2.59 5.00 -0.82
N ALA A 57 -2.07 3.77 -0.86
CA ALA A 57 -0.64 3.51 -0.78
C ALA A 57 -0.01 3.56 -2.18
N GLY A 58 0.93 4.49 -2.38
CA GLY A 58 1.46 4.83 -3.70
C GLY A 58 0.50 5.68 -4.49
N CYS A 59 -0.06 6.71 -3.87
CA CYS A 59 -1.15 7.54 -4.43
C CYS A 59 -0.75 8.35 -5.68
N GLY A 60 0.54 8.40 -6.02
CA GLY A 60 1.04 9.17 -7.14
C GLY A 60 0.56 10.63 -7.10
N SER A 61 -0.01 11.12 -8.19
CA SER A 61 -0.55 12.48 -8.28
C SER A 61 -1.94 12.67 -7.65
N GLY A 62 -2.41 11.69 -6.84
CA GLY A 62 -3.66 11.77 -6.08
C GLY A 62 -4.94 11.65 -6.90
N LEU A 63 -4.86 11.12 -8.13
CA LEU A 63 -6.01 11.01 -9.03
C LEU A 63 -7.10 10.13 -8.43
N THR A 64 -6.73 8.92 -8.00
CA THR A 64 -7.66 7.94 -7.42
C THR A 64 -8.20 8.40 -6.09
N ALA A 65 -7.33 8.91 -5.19
CA ALA A 65 -7.72 9.44 -3.89
C ALA A 65 -8.75 10.57 -4.00
N CYS A 66 -8.47 11.59 -4.84
CA CYS A 66 -9.39 12.73 -5.04
C CYS A 66 -10.71 12.28 -5.67
N HIS A 67 -10.66 11.38 -6.68
CA HIS A 67 -11.87 10.85 -7.30
C HIS A 67 -12.74 10.10 -6.30
N LEU A 68 -12.15 9.18 -5.51
CA LEU A 68 -12.86 8.38 -4.51
C LEU A 68 -13.50 9.27 -3.45
N ALA A 69 -12.74 10.21 -2.87
CA ALA A 69 -13.24 11.16 -1.89
C ALA A 69 -14.43 11.97 -2.42
N LYS A 70 -14.33 12.45 -3.65
CA LYS A 70 -15.40 13.23 -4.31
C LYS A 70 -16.66 12.41 -4.58
N GLN A 71 -16.50 11.13 -4.97
CA GLN A 71 -17.62 10.26 -5.32
C GLN A 71 -18.32 9.68 -4.11
N ARG A 72 -17.58 9.38 -3.04
CA ARG A 72 -18.10 8.66 -1.87
C ARG A 72 -18.24 9.53 -0.62
N GLY A 73 -17.62 10.70 -0.59
CA GLY A 73 -17.61 11.56 0.61
C GLY A 73 -16.77 11.02 1.75
N CYS A 74 -15.94 10.00 1.51
CA CYS A 74 -15.08 9.36 2.50
C CYS A 74 -13.76 10.12 2.69
N ARG A 75 -13.05 9.82 3.79
CA ARG A 75 -11.70 10.35 4.01
C ARG A 75 -10.65 9.47 3.35
N VAL A 76 -9.74 10.08 2.59
CA VAL A 76 -8.62 9.35 1.96
C VAL A 76 -7.30 9.97 2.39
N ILE A 77 -6.39 9.12 2.86
CA ILE A 77 -5.01 9.49 3.16
C ILE A 77 -4.14 8.84 2.09
N GLY A 78 -3.53 9.68 1.23
CA GLY A 78 -2.62 9.22 0.18
C GLY A 78 -1.17 9.31 0.64
N ILE A 79 -0.40 8.26 0.40
CA ILE A 79 1.04 8.25 0.64
C ILE A 79 1.81 7.91 -0.63
N ASP A 80 2.97 8.53 -0.78
CA ASP A 80 3.94 8.22 -1.83
C ASP A 80 5.35 8.53 -1.33
N LEU A 81 6.37 7.82 -1.82
CA LEU A 81 7.78 8.12 -1.50
C LEU A 81 8.30 9.35 -2.24
N ASN A 82 7.67 9.70 -3.37
CA ASN A 82 8.13 10.79 -4.22
C ASN A 82 7.50 12.12 -3.79
N PRO A 83 8.29 13.10 -3.28
CA PRO A 83 7.77 14.39 -2.84
C PRO A 83 7.12 15.20 -3.97
N GLN A 84 7.55 15.02 -5.23
CA GLN A 84 6.93 15.72 -6.36
C GLN A 84 5.53 15.18 -6.65
N MET A 85 5.29 13.87 -6.44
CA MET A 85 3.96 13.28 -6.54
C MET A 85 3.03 13.80 -5.45
N ILE A 86 3.50 13.86 -4.22
CA ILE A 86 2.73 14.41 -3.10
C ILE A 86 2.35 15.88 -3.35
N GLU A 87 3.27 16.68 -3.88
CA GLU A 87 2.96 18.08 -4.23
C GLU A 87 1.87 18.17 -5.32
N LYS A 88 1.98 17.35 -6.37
CA LYS A 88 0.95 17.26 -7.42
C LYS A 88 -0.41 16.80 -6.87
N ALA A 89 -0.39 15.85 -5.95
CA ALA A 89 -1.60 15.35 -5.31
C ALA A 89 -2.31 16.45 -4.49
N ARG A 90 -1.54 17.25 -3.75
CA ARG A 90 -2.07 18.41 -3.01
C ARG A 90 -2.68 19.46 -3.95
N GLN A 91 -1.99 19.77 -5.06
CA GLN A 91 -2.50 20.70 -6.07
C GLN A 91 -3.79 20.18 -6.72
N ARG A 92 -3.86 18.87 -7.00
CA ARG A 92 -5.09 18.23 -7.48
C ARG A 92 -6.23 18.37 -6.49
N ALA A 93 -6.00 18.11 -5.21
CA ALA A 93 -7.02 18.25 -4.17
C ALA A 93 -7.63 19.65 -4.13
N ILE A 94 -6.79 20.68 -4.27
CA ILE A 94 -7.24 22.07 -4.36
C ILE A 94 -8.09 22.29 -5.61
N HIS A 95 -7.60 21.84 -6.77
CA HIS A 95 -8.30 21.98 -8.04
C HIS A 95 -9.66 21.27 -8.04
N GLU A 96 -9.73 20.05 -7.48
CA GLU A 96 -10.95 19.25 -7.41
C GLU A 96 -11.86 19.61 -6.22
N LYS A 97 -11.41 20.53 -5.35
CA LYS A 97 -12.15 21.01 -4.17
C LYS A 97 -12.50 19.92 -3.17
N VAL A 98 -11.54 19.05 -2.88
CA VAL A 98 -11.69 17.93 -1.93
C VAL A 98 -10.68 17.98 -0.79
N THR A 99 -10.07 19.13 -0.53
CA THR A 99 -9.05 19.32 0.51
C THR A 99 -9.51 18.97 1.92
N ASP A 100 -10.82 19.01 2.18
CA ASP A 100 -11.38 18.64 3.48
C ASP A 100 -11.52 17.11 3.66
N LEU A 101 -11.42 16.36 2.56
CA LEU A 101 -11.61 14.90 2.53
C LEU A 101 -10.32 14.14 2.26
N VAL A 102 -9.28 14.79 1.72
CA VAL A 102 -8.03 14.12 1.37
C VAL A 102 -6.83 14.75 2.07
N GLU A 103 -5.89 13.89 2.46
CA GLU A 103 -4.60 14.29 3.00
C GLU A 103 -3.49 13.55 2.25
N PHE A 104 -2.36 14.23 1.97
CA PHE A 104 -1.23 13.63 1.25
C PHE A 104 0.07 13.84 2.01
N GLN A 105 0.83 12.76 2.21
CA GLN A 105 2.11 12.81 2.90
C GLN A 105 3.14 11.86 2.31
N ILE A 106 4.42 12.20 2.53
CA ILE A 106 5.54 11.34 2.15
C ILE A 106 5.66 10.24 3.21
N ALA A 107 5.51 8.97 2.80
CA ALA A 107 5.67 7.83 3.69
C ALA A 107 6.08 6.58 2.93
N ASP A 108 6.73 5.65 3.65
CA ASP A 108 7.14 4.34 3.16
C ASP A 108 6.05 3.30 3.44
N ALA A 109 5.64 2.55 2.41
CA ALA A 109 4.65 1.47 2.53
C ALA A 109 5.12 0.32 3.44
N TYR A 110 6.43 0.21 3.68
CA TYR A 110 7.00 -0.77 4.62
C TYR A 110 6.98 -0.33 6.08
N GLN A 111 6.76 0.96 6.33
CA GLN A 111 6.74 1.53 7.68
C GLN A 111 5.75 2.69 7.75
N LEU A 112 4.48 2.35 7.80
CA LEU A 112 3.40 3.33 7.81
C LEU A 112 3.33 4.10 9.14
N PRO A 113 3.28 5.44 9.13
CA PRO A 113 3.25 6.27 10.34
C PRO A 113 1.88 6.30 11.02
N TYR A 114 1.14 5.19 10.93
CA TYR A 114 -0.20 5.06 11.49
C TYR A 114 -0.26 3.95 12.52
N PRO A 115 -1.13 4.07 13.53
CA PRO A 115 -1.36 2.99 14.51
C PRO A 115 -2.00 1.78 13.84
N ALA A 116 -1.92 0.62 14.50
CA ALA A 116 -2.69 -0.55 14.11
C ALA A 116 -4.20 -0.26 14.17
N ASN A 117 -4.97 -0.90 13.29
CA ASN A 117 -6.43 -0.80 13.25
C ASN A 117 -6.97 0.64 13.03
N HIS A 118 -6.38 1.33 12.08
CA HIS A 118 -6.72 2.72 11.76
C HIS A 118 -7.64 2.85 10.54
N PHE A 119 -7.39 2.07 9.48
CA PHE A 119 -8.07 2.19 8.20
C PHE A 119 -9.17 1.15 8.00
N ASP A 120 -10.25 1.55 7.35
CA ASP A 120 -11.31 0.64 6.88
C ASP A 120 -10.88 -0.05 5.59
N TRP A 121 -10.13 0.67 4.74
CA TRP A 121 -9.59 0.18 3.50
C TRP A 121 -8.12 0.56 3.33
N VAL A 122 -7.34 -0.35 2.77
CA VAL A 122 -6.06 -0.05 2.13
C VAL A 122 -6.22 -0.36 0.64
N MET A 123 -5.98 0.63 -0.19
CA MET A 123 -5.93 0.44 -1.64
C MET A 123 -4.54 0.78 -2.16
N CYS A 124 -4.14 0.09 -3.22
CA CYS A 124 -2.91 0.33 -3.97
C CYS A 124 -3.18 0.08 -5.45
N GLU A 125 -2.44 0.76 -6.30
CA GLU A 125 -2.53 0.58 -7.75
C GLU A 125 -1.12 0.53 -8.35
N SER A 126 -0.66 -0.67 -8.72
CA SER A 126 0.63 -0.93 -9.38
C SER A 126 1.84 -0.41 -8.61
N ILE A 127 1.88 -0.68 -7.31
CA ILE A 127 3.07 -0.45 -6.49
C ILE A 127 3.59 -1.74 -5.86
N THR A 128 2.71 -2.65 -5.46
CA THR A 128 3.09 -3.87 -4.73
C THR A 128 3.91 -4.81 -5.62
N VAL A 129 3.73 -4.74 -6.94
CA VAL A 129 4.55 -5.45 -7.93
C VAL A 129 6.05 -5.15 -7.81
N PHE A 130 6.43 -3.99 -7.24
CA PHE A 130 7.83 -3.55 -7.05
C PHE A 130 8.35 -3.76 -5.64
N LEU A 131 7.47 -4.09 -4.72
CA LEU A 131 7.77 -4.23 -3.31
C LEU A 131 8.07 -5.70 -2.94
N ASP A 132 8.66 -5.90 -1.78
CA ASP A 132 8.56 -7.14 -1.03
C ASP A 132 7.10 -7.30 -0.58
N LYS A 133 6.37 -8.20 -1.24
CA LYS A 133 4.92 -8.36 -1.10
C LYS A 133 4.52 -8.71 0.32
N GLU A 134 5.25 -9.65 0.93
CA GLU A 134 4.96 -10.09 2.29
C GLU A 134 5.13 -8.95 3.29
N LYS A 135 6.21 -8.19 3.16
CA LYS A 135 6.51 -7.05 4.03
C LYS A 135 5.47 -5.94 3.91
N ALA A 136 5.12 -5.58 2.67
CA ALA A 136 4.09 -4.57 2.41
C ALA A 136 2.72 -5.01 2.94
N TYR A 137 2.30 -6.24 2.63
CA TYR A 137 1.01 -6.77 3.08
C TYR A 137 0.93 -6.92 4.60
N ARG A 138 2.03 -7.26 5.30
CA ARG A 138 2.06 -7.28 6.78
C ARG A 138 1.78 -5.88 7.36
N GLU A 139 2.34 -4.85 6.74
CA GLU A 139 2.14 -3.48 7.20
C GLU A 139 0.72 -2.98 6.87
N PHE A 140 0.20 -3.31 5.69
CA PHE A 140 -1.19 -3.04 5.32
C PHE A 140 -2.17 -3.76 6.27
N PHE A 141 -1.90 -5.03 6.57
CA PHE A 141 -2.68 -5.80 7.53
C PHE A 141 -2.65 -5.18 8.93
N ARG A 142 -1.49 -4.70 9.38
CA ARG A 142 -1.34 -4.06 10.69
C ARG A 142 -2.24 -2.85 10.82
N VAL A 143 -2.25 -1.96 9.83
CA VAL A 143 -2.98 -0.69 9.88
C VAL A 143 -4.47 -0.82 9.59
N LEU A 144 -4.92 -1.90 8.96
CA LEU A 144 -6.33 -2.19 8.73
C LEU A 144 -7.04 -2.50 10.05
N LYS A 145 -8.26 -2.00 10.21
CA LYS A 145 -9.19 -2.39 11.27
C LYS A 145 -9.58 -3.87 11.13
N PRO A 146 -10.02 -4.55 12.21
CA PRO A 146 -10.78 -5.79 12.06
C PRO A 146 -11.94 -5.58 11.07
N GLU A 147 -12.18 -6.53 10.17
CA GLU A 147 -13.13 -6.47 9.05
C GLU A 147 -12.75 -5.45 7.95
N GLY A 148 -11.66 -4.68 8.13
CA GLY A 148 -11.09 -3.81 7.09
C GLY A 148 -10.56 -4.62 5.91
N ARG A 149 -10.47 -4.00 4.75
CA ARG A 149 -10.21 -4.70 3.47
C ARG A 149 -9.02 -4.11 2.72
N ILE A 150 -8.33 -4.99 1.99
CA ILE A 150 -7.33 -4.60 1.00
C ILE A 150 -7.93 -4.68 -0.40
N ALA A 151 -7.55 -3.73 -1.26
CA ALA A 151 -7.85 -3.68 -2.68
C ALA A 151 -6.58 -3.26 -3.43
N ASP A 152 -5.83 -4.22 -3.93
CA ASP A 152 -4.53 -4.02 -4.57
C ASP A 152 -4.60 -4.40 -6.04
N LEU A 153 -4.60 -3.40 -6.94
CA LEU A 153 -4.67 -3.59 -8.38
C LEU A 153 -3.28 -3.77 -8.96
N GLU A 154 -2.96 -5.00 -9.36
CA GLU A 154 -1.61 -5.36 -9.78
C GLU A 154 -1.55 -6.06 -11.13
N MET A 155 -0.40 -5.87 -11.80
CA MET A 155 -0.02 -6.67 -12.95
C MET A 155 0.22 -8.11 -12.51
N SER A 156 -0.29 -9.07 -13.28
CA SER A 156 -0.19 -10.49 -12.98
C SER A 156 0.35 -11.27 -14.17
N LEU A 157 1.01 -12.39 -13.90
CA LEU A 157 1.45 -13.35 -14.89
C LEU A 157 0.28 -14.30 -15.22
N LEU A 158 0.00 -14.47 -16.51
CA LEU A 158 -0.93 -15.47 -17.03
C LEU A 158 -0.21 -16.77 -17.40
N HIS A 159 1.08 -16.68 -17.69
CA HIS A 159 1.97 -17.76 -18.03
C HIS A 159 3.34 -17.52 -17.40
N GLU A 160 4.08 -18.59 -17.19
CA GLU A 160 5.47 -18.50 -16.73
C GLU A 160 6.28 -17.62 -17.69
N LEU A 161 7.01 -16.66 -17.14
CA LEU A 161 7.80 -15.72 -17.91
C LEU A 161 9.18 -16.32 -18.15
N PRO A 162 9.62 -16.45 -19.42
CA PRO A 162 10.99 -16.89 -19.72
C PRO A 162 12.05 -16.00 -19.06
N ASP A 163 13.14 -16.59 -18.55
CA ASP A 163 14.20 -15.86 -17.82
C ASP A 163 14.69 -14.61 -18.55
N GLN A 164 14.82 -14.68 -19.87
CA GLN A 164 15.27 -13.57 -20.70
C GLN A 164 14.27 -12.38 -20.65
N LEU A 165 12.99 -12.65 -20.44
CA LEU A 165 11.96 -11.60 -20.36
C LEU A 165 11.91 -10.94 -18.98
N HIS A 166 12.33 -11.61 -17.91
CA HIS A 166 12.48 -10.99 -16.59
C HIS A 166 13.43 -9.79 -16.63
N SER A 167 14.60 -9.97 -17.21
CA SER A 167 15.58 -8.87 -17.36
C SER A 167 15.03 -7.73 -18.23
N GLN A 168 14.27 -8.04 -19.28
CA GLN A 168 13.65 -7.02 -20.13
C GLN A 168 12.52 -6.29 -19.40
N LEU A 169 11.74 -7.00 -18.59
CA LEU A 169 10.69 -6.41 -17.75
C LEU A 169 11.29 -5.39 -16.77
N GLU A 170 12.38 -5.76 -16.08
CA GLU A 170 13.09 -4.85 -15.20
C GLU A 170 13.70 -3.63 -15.92
N LEU A 171 14.21 -3.81 -17.13
CA LEU A 171 14.69 -2.68 -17.95
C LEU A 171 13.55 -1.72 -18.33
N CYS A 172 12.35 -2.25 -18.58
CA CYS A 172 11.19 -1.45 -18.96
C CYS A 172 10.56 -0.72 -17.76
N TYR A 173 10.38 -1.40 -16.64
CA TYR A 173 9.59 -0.88 -15.52
C TYR A 173 10.41 -0.54 -14.28
N GLY A 174 11.63 -1.01 -14.19
CA GLY A 174 12.54 -0.77 -13.07
C GLY A 174 12.92 -2.05 -12.34
N LYS A 175 14.07 -1.99 -11.70
CA LYS A 175 14.61 -3.11 -10.91
C LYS A 175 13.61 -3.51 -9.82
N GLY A 176 13.44 -4.80 -9.64
CA GLY A 176 12.52 -5.36 -8.65
C GLY A 176 11.10 -5.55 -9.16
N THR A 177 10.80 -5.24 -10.43
CA THR A 177 9.51 -5.56 -11.04
C THR A 177 9.31 -7.07 -11.04
N ASN A 178 8.38 -7.54 -10.22
CA ASN A 178 8.11 -8.96 -10.04
C ASN A 178 6.60 -9.21 -9.94
N PRO A 179 5.90 -9.26 -11.10
CA PRO A 179 4.50 -9.66 -11.12
C PRO A 179 4.37 -11.13 -10.73
N LEU A 180 3.34 -11.46 -9.97
CA LEU A 180 3.01 -12.81 -9.57
C LEU A 180 1.86 -13.36 -10.42
N SER A 181 1.66 -14.69 -10.42
CA SER A 181 0.40 -15.27 -10.90
C SER A 181 -0.77 -14.84 -10.01
N TYR A 182 -2.01 -14.97 -10.50
CA TYR A 182 -3.19 -14.70 -9.67
C TYR A 182 -3.22 -15.54 -8.40
N ASP A 183 -2.83 -16.81 -8.49
CA ASP A 183 -2.79 -17.73 -7.35
C ASP A 183 -1.71 -17.32 -6.34
N ASP A 184 -0.54 -16.91 -6.81
CA ASP A 184 0.54 -16.47 -5.93
C ASP A 184 0.22 -15.14 -5.24
N TRP A 185 -0.44 -14.20 -5.90
CA TRP A 185 -0.96 -12.99 -5.26
C TRP A 185 -1.91 -13.34 -4.11
N CYS A 186 -2.88 -14.23 -4.36
CA CYS A 186 -3.81 -14.70 -3.33
C CYS A 186 -3.09 -15.43 -2.20
N LYS A 187 -2.10 -16.26 -2.53
CA LYS A 187 -1.29 -17.02 -1.57
C LYS A 187 -0.55 -16.10 -0.61
N VAL A 188 0.20 -15.12 -1.12
CA VAL A 188 0.95 -14.17 -0.28
C VAL A 188 0.02 -13.41 0.65
N ALA A 189 -1.12 -12.91 0.17
CA ALA A 189 -2.09 -12.22 1.01
C ALA A 189 -2.66 -13.14 2.10
N SER A 190 -2.99 -14.39 1.76
CA SER A 190 -3.51 -15.37 2.71
C SER A 190 -2.48 -15.76 3.78
N GLU A 191 -1.21 -15.92 3.41
CA GLU A 191 -0.10 -16.24 4.31
C GLU A 191 0.17 -15.12 5.33
N VAL A 192 -0.10 -13.87 4.96
CA VAL A 192 -0.05 -12.72 5.89
C VAL A 192 -1.20 -12.74 6.89
N GLY A 193 -2.33 -13.39 6.56
CA GLY A 193 -3.47 -13.53 7.45
C GLY A 193 -4.78 -12.93 6.94
N PHE A 194 -4.81 -12.43 5.70
CA PHE A 194 -6.06 -12.01 5.07
C PHE A 194 -6.98 -13.22 4.85
N ALA A 195 -8.26 -13.05 5.11
CA ALA A 195 -9.32 -13.99 4.82
C ALA A 195 -10.08 -13.57 3.55
N ASP A 196 -10.82 -14.51 2.96
CA ASP A 196 -11.68 -14.28 1.79
C ASP A 196 -10.89 -13.67 0.61
N VAL A 197 -9.64 -14.15 0.43
CA VAL A 197 -8.74 -13.62 -0.59
C VAL A 197 -9.16 -14.11 -1.97
N GLU A 198 -9.34 -13.17 -2.88
CA GLU A 198 -9.74 -13.45 -4.27
C GLU A 198 -9.17 -12.39 -5.23
N ILE A 199 -9.12 -12.74 -6.52
CA ILE A 199 -8.84 -11.74 -7.57
C ILE A 199 -10.18 -11.25 -8.14
N ARG A 200 -10.43 -9.96 -8.01
CA ARG A 200 -11.60 -9.30 -8.60
C ARG A 200 -11.27 -8.65 -9.94
N ASN A 201 -12.22 -8.66 -10.85
CA ASN A 201 -12.11 -8.08 -12.19
C ASN A 201 -10.83 -8.50 -12.95
N PRO A 202 -10.47 -9.82 -13.00
CA PRO A 202 -9.29 -10.24 -13.73
C PRO A 202 -9.44 -9.93 -15.22
N GLN A 203 -8.40 -9.41 -15.83
CA GLN A 203 -8.35 -9.05 -17.24
C GLN A 203 -7.01 -9.44 -17.85
N THR A 204 -7.02 -9.71 -19.15
CA THR A 204 -5.80 -9.90 -19.95
C THR A 204 -5.41 -8.61 -20.63
N LEU A 205 -4.11 -8.34 -20.73
CA LEU A 205 -3.60 -7.19 -21.47
C LEU A 205 -3.80 -7.34 -22.99
N LEU A 206 -4.15 -8.53 -23.49
CA LEU A 206 -4.47 -8.73 -24.91
C LEU A 206 -5.62 -7.84 -25.38
N ASN A 207 -6.61 -7.62 -24.52
CA ASN A 207 -7.81 -6.86 -24.84
C ASN A 207 -7.72 -5.37 -24.47
N THR A 208 -6.61 -4.94 -23.89
CA THR A 208 -6.40 -3.53 -23.54
C THR A 208 -5.73 -2.77 -24.68
N ASN A 209 -6.18 -1.54 -24.90
CA ASN A 209 -5.51 -0.63 -25.83
C ASN A 209 -4.14 -0.28 -25.25
N SER A 210 -3.05 -0.66 -25.92
CA SER A 210 -1.66 -0.40 -25.51
C SER A 210 -1.28 1.09 -25.46
N ASN A 211 -2.20 1.97 -25.81
CA ASN A 211 -2.00 3.43 -25.85
C ASN A 211 -2.50 4.14 -24.58
N LEU A 212 -2.43 3.48 -23.40
CA LEU A 212 -2.97 4.03 -22.15
C LEU A 212 -2.41 5.42 -21.84
N ILE A 213 -1.10 5.61 -21.96
CA ILE A 213 -0.45 6.89 -21.75
C ILE A 213 -1.02 7.96 -22.71
N PHE A 214 -1.19 7.63 -23.99
CA PHE A 214 -1.75 8.56 -24.97
C PHE A 214 -3.24 8.84 -24.73
N ASN A 215 -3.98 7.91 -24.17
CA ASN A 215 -5.41 8.13 -23.87
C ASN A 215 -5.62 9.02 -22.64
N GLU A 216 -4.76 8.92 -21.63
CA GLU A 216 -4.72 9.85 -20.48
C GLU A 216 -4.30 11.26 -20.96
N LEU A 217 -3.25 11.35 -21.76
CA LEU A 217 -2.76 12.60 -22.31
C LEU A 217 -3.80 13.33 -23.17
N LYS A 218 -4.62 12.63 -23.95
CA LYS A 218 -5.66 13.25 -24.79
C LYS A 218 -6.74 14.02 -24.02
N LYS A 219 -6.89 13.74 -22.74
CA LYS A 219 -7.90 14.38 -21.89
C LYS A 219 -7.41 15.69 -21.26
N ASP A 220 -6.09 15.93 -21.25
CA ASP A 220 -5.49 17.12 -20.66
C ASP A 220 -4.54 17.81 -21.66
N PHE A 221 -5.02 18.88 -22.28
CA PHE A 221 -4.25 19.65 -23.27
C PHE A 221 -2.96 20.25 -22.68
N MET A 222 -2.99 20.67 -21.41
CA MET A 222 -1.81 21.22 -20.74
C MET A 222 -0.75 20.14 -20.54
N LEU A 223 -1.15 18.93 -20.19
CA LEU A 223 -0.27 17.79 -20.05
C LEU A 223 0.35 17.39 -21.40
N ILE A 224 -0.42 17.46 -22.50
CA ILE A 224 0.11 17.21 -23.87
C ILE A 224 1.17 18.26 -24.21
N LYS A 225 0.91 19.54 -23.98
CA LYS A 225 1.85 20.61 -24.29
C LYS A 225 3.15 20.45 -23.51
N ASP A 226 3.06 20.15 -22.21
CA ASP A 226 4.22 19.89 -21.35
C ASP A 226 5.01 18.67 -21.82
N LEU A 227 4.33 17.58 -22.17
CA LEU A 227 4.95 16.37 -22.71
C LEU A 227 5.70 16.65 -24.03
N VAL A 228 5.07 17.35 -24.98
CA VAL A 228 5.69 17.69 -26.26
C VAL A 228 6.95 18.51 -26.03
N GLN A 229 6.93 19.48 -25.15
CA GLN A 229 8.09 20.29 -24.80
C GLN A 229 9.19 19.44 -24.14
N LYS A 230 8.81 18.54 -23.21
CA LYS A 230 9.75 17.63 -22.56
C LYS A 230 10.40 16.64 -23.52
N VAL A 231 9.63 16.04 -24.42
CA VAL A 231 10.15 15.13 -25.47
C VAL A 231 11.08 15.86 -26.42
N SER A 232 10.74 17.09 -26.81
CA SER A 232 11.58 17.93 -27.67
C SER A 232 12.93 18.26 -27.02
N ASN A 233 12.92 18.50 -25.70
CA ASN A 233 14.14 18.86 -24.98
C ASN A 233 14.97 17.61 -24.57
N HIS A 234 14.39 16.42 -24.59
CA HIS A 234 15.04 15.17 -24.19
C HIS A 234 14.78 14.04 -25.22
N PRO A 235 15.54 13.99 -26.33
CA PRO A 235 15.33 12.99 -27.39
C PRO A 235 15.36 11.53 -26.90
N GLY A 236 16.17 11.22 -25.90
CA GLY A 236 16.23 9.87 -25.27
C GLY A 236 14.91 9.42 -24.61
N LEU A 237 14.06 10.36 -24.21
CA LEU A 237 12.74 10.08 -23.66
C LEU A 237 11.85 9.31 -24.64
N TYR A 238 11.81 9.74 -25.88
CA TYR A 238 11.04 9.07 -26.93
C TYR A 238 11.46 7.61 -27.11
N THR A 239 12.76 7.36 -27.16
CA THR A 239 13.33 6.00 -27.29
C THR A 239 12.89 5.11 -26.11
N ARG A 240 12.94 5.63 -24.89
CA ARG A 240 12.50 4.87 -23.69
C ARG A 240 11.02 4.55 -23.69
N LEU A 241 10.18 5.52 -24.02
CA LEU A 241 8.73 5.30 -24.12
C LEU A 241 8.41 4.27 -25.23
N GLN A 242 9.13 4.30 -26.34
CA GLN A 242 9.00 3.28 -27.39
C GLN A 242 9.46 1.89 -26.94
N GLN A 243 10.52 1.77 -26.16
CA GLN A 243 11.00 0.48 -25.65
C GLN A 243 9.91 -0.20 -24.81
N ASN A 244 9.31 0.54 -23.87
CA ASN A 244 8.21 0.03 -23.04
C ASN A 244 6.98 -0.36 -23.90
N ALA A 245 6.60 0.49 -24.84
CA ALA A 245 5.48 0.21 -25.73
C ALA A 245 5.72 -1.03 -26.60
N ASN A 246 6.94 -1.19 -27.11
CA ASN A 246 7.34 -2.34 -27.93
C ASN A 246 7.38 -3.63 -27.10
N PHE A 247 7.93 -3.58 -25.88
CA PHE A 247 7.91 -4.72 -24.96
C PHE A 247 6.48 -5.20 -24.74
N MET A 248 5.59 -4.32 -24.30
CA MET A 248 4.20 -4.67 -24.07
C MET A 248 3.48 -5.12 -25.34
N LYS A 249 3.75 -4.51 -26.49
CA LYS A 249 3.15 -4.94 -27.76
C LYS A 249 3.48 -6.39 -28.10
N HIS A 250 4.72 -6.84 -27.85
CA HIS A 250 5.17 -8.19 -28.18
C HIS A 250 4.79 -9.23 -27.12
N TYR A 251 4.81 -8.85 -25.86
CA TYR A 251 4.72 -9.80 -24.74
C TYR A 251 3.45 -9.66 -23.90
N LYS A 252 2.51 -8.80 -24.27
CA LYS A 252 1.24 -8.59 -23.54
C LYS A 252 0.44 -9.87 -23.28
N GLY A 253 0.65 -10.93 -24.06
CA GLY A 253 -0.01 -12.22 -23.86
C GLY A 253 0.42 -12.95 -22.58
N TYR A 254 1.58 -12.61 -22.04
CA TYR A 254 2.05 -13.16 -20.76
C TYR A 254 1.40 -12.50 -19.55
N PHE A 255 0.78 -11.33 -19.74
CA PHE A 255 0.34 -10.48 -18.64
C PHE A 255 -1.16 -10.29 -18.60
N GLY A 256 -1.65 -10.28 -17.40
CA GLY A 256 -2.97 -9.82 -17.03
C GLY A 256 -2.88 -8.80 -15.92
N PHE A 257 -3.99 -8.43 -15.36
CA PHE A 257 -4.10 -7.63 -14.16
C PHE A 257 -5.43 -7.93 -13.47
N GLY A 258 -5.49 -7.71 -12.18
CA GLY A 258 -6.67 -7.90 -11.38
C GLY A 258 -6.48 -7.28 -10.00
N MET A 259 -7.56 -7.11 -9.30
CA MET A 259 -7.53 -6.55 -7.95
C MET A 259 -7.45 -7.69 -6.94
N VAL A 260 -6.34 -7.79 -6.23
CA VAL A 260 -6.21 -8.63 -5.03
C VAL A 260 -7.11 -8.04 -3.96
N TYR A 261 -8.11 -8.78 -3.58
CA TYR A 261 -9.09 -8.40 -2.58
C TYR A 261 -8.98 -9.35 -1.39
N GLY A 262 -9.03 -8.81 -0.17
CA GLY A 262 -8.99 -9.61 1.05
C GLY A 262 -9.52 -8.84 2.24
N ARG A 263 -9.87 -9.55 3.30
CA ARG A 263 -10.43 -8.98 4.52
C ARG A 263 -9.53 -9.34 5.71
N LYS A 264 -9.29 -8.40 6.61
CA LYS A 264 -8.66 -8.67 7.90
C LYS A 264 -9.70 -9.27 8.85
N PRO A 265 -9.56 -10.55 9.25
CA PRO A 265 -10.54 -11.18 10.12
C PRO A 265 -10.54 -10.54 11.51
N THR A 266 -11.70 -10.53 12.15
CA THR A 266 -11.79 -10.19 13.56
C THR A 266 -11.04 -11.25 14.39
N PRO A 267 -10.11 -10.86 15.26
CA PRO A 267 -9.45 -11.83 16.13
C PRO A 267 -10.47 -12.54 17.02
N PRO A 268 -10.30 -13.85 17.28
CA PRO A 268 -11.20 -14.57 18.16
C PRO A 268 -11.28 -13.87 19.53
N PRO A 269 -12.45 -13.88 20.17
CA PRO A 269 -12.62 -13.27 21.49
C PRO A 269 -11.58 -13.85 22.44
N GLN A 270 -10.83 -12.98 23.09
CA GLN A 270 -9.87 -13.43 24.09
C GLN A 270 -10.61 -14.22 25.18
N PRO A 271 -10.08 -15.38 25.60
CA PRO A 271 -10.66 -16.11 26.70
C PRO A 271 -10.77 -15.15 27.90
N LYS A 272 -11.98 -15.00 28.42
CA LYS A 272 -12.19 -14.19 29.64
C LYS A 272 -11.19 -14.67 30.68
N LYS A 273 -10.30 -13.78 31.14
CA LYS A 273 -9.45 -14.11 32.29
C LYS A 273 -10.35 -14.69 33.37
N PRO A 274 -10.03 -15.88 33.91
CA PRO A 274 -10.85 -16.45 34.97
C PRO A 274 -10.95 -15.39 36.06
N THR A 275 -12.16 -14.95 36.36
CA THR A 275 -12.46 -14.15 37.54
C THR A 275 -12.12 -15.07 38.70
N LEU A 276 -11.00 -14.81 39.35
CA LEU A 276 -10.73 -15.50 40.62
C LEU A 276 -11.96 -15.32 41.48
N PRO A 277 -12.57 -16.43 41.99
CA PRO A 277 -13.66 -16.31 42.93
C PRO A 277 -13.18 -15.42 44.06
N GLY A 278 -13.99 -14.40 44.39
CA GLY A 278 -13.64 -13.41 45.38
C GLY A 278 -13.03 -14.10 46.59
N THR A 279 -11.85 -13.69 46.95
CA THR A 279 -11.18 -14.16 48.16
C THR A 279 -12.15 -13.91 49.31
N LEU A 280 -12.84 -14.98 49.74
CA LEU A 280 -13.45 -14.98 51.08
C LEU A 280 -12.31 -14.64 52.02
N ALA A 281 -12.39 -13.44 52.59
CA ALA A 281 -11.51 -13.05 53.67
C ALA A 281 -11.89 -13.90 54.90
N THR A 282 -11.38 -15.13 54.93
CA THR A 282 -11.36 -15.94 56.14
C THR A 282 -10.29 -15.36 57.03
N SER A 283 -10.72 -14.50 57.95
CA SER A 283 -9.88 -14.10 59.08
C SER A 283 -9.61 -15.37 59.93
N VAL A 284 -8.44 -15.96 59.75
CA VAL A 284 -7.91 -16.95 60.66
C VAL A 284 -7.43 -16.20 61.90
N GLN A 285 -8.23 -16.15 62.94
CA GLN A 285 -7.80 -15.75 64.27
C GLN A 285 -6.97 -16.89 64.86
N CYS A 286 -5.68 -16.74 64.86
CA CYS A 286 -4.78 -17.61 65.62
C CYS A 286 -4.59 -16.97 66.99
N VAL A 287 -5.25 -17.52 68.04
CA VAL A 287 -5.06 -17.10 69.45
C VAL A 287 -3.86 -17.86 69.99
N LEU A 288 -2.72 -17.23 70.02
CA LEU A 288 -1.59 -17.62 70.84
C LEU A 288 -1.30 -16.49 71.83
N GLY A 289 -1.68 -16.74 73.06
CA GLY A 289 -1.28 -16.06 74.31
C GLY A 289 -0.95 -14.56 74.23
N ARG A 290 -1.91 -13.71 74.60
CA ARG A 290 -1.76 -12.30 75.03
C ARG A 290 -0.99 -11.29 74.17
N THR A 291 -0.98 -11.42 72.84
CA THR A 291 -0.56 -10.27 72.01
C THR A 291 -1.28 -10.34 70.65
N VAL A 292 -2.16 -9.36 70.37
CA VAL A 292 -2.82 -9.20 69.11
C VAL A 292 -1.88 -8.47 68.15
N LEU A 293 -1.30 -9.17 67.18
CA LEU A 293 -0.59 -8.56 66.05
C LEU A 293 -1.51 -8.51 64.84
N THR A 294 -1.93 -7.32 64.48
CA THR A 294 -2.63 -7.06 63.21
C THR A 294 -1.67 -7.16 62.07
N VAL A 295 -1.72 -8.20 61.27
CA VAL A 295 -0.93 -8.30 60.06
C VAL A 295 -1.64 -7.50 58.97
N GLY A 296 -1.16 -6.27 58.75
CA GLY A 296 -1.52 -5.44 57.63
C GLY A 296 -0.99 -6.06 56.31
N SER A 297 -1.80 -5.91 55.29
CA SER A 297 -1.58 -6.14 53.87
C SER A 297 -0.14 -6.42 53.44
N ILE A 298 0.18 -7.68 53.09
CA ILE A 298 1.34 -8.05 52.32
C ILE A 298 0.99 -7.86 50.84
N ARG A 299 1.04 -6.63 50.38
CA ARG A 299 1.33 -6.31 48.98
C ARG A 299 2.74 -5.80 48.91
N GLU A 300 3.48 -6.28 47.88
CA GLU A 300 4.86 -5.91 47.54
C GLU A 300 5.94 -6.58 48.39
N LYS A 301 6.39 -7.74 47.92
CA LYS A 301 7.79 -8.18 47.89
C LYS A 301 7.91 -9.64 47.46
N ILE A 302 7.51 -9.98 46.25
CA ILE A 302 8.07 -11.14 45.50
C ILE A 302 8.20 -10.72 44.04
N LEU A 303 9.17 -9.90 43.76
CA LEU A 303 9.74 -9.74 42.42
C LEU A 303 11.14 -9.14 42.61
N LEU A 304 12.15 -10.00 42.66
CA LEU A 304 13.56 -9.78 42.31
C LEU A 304 14.45 -10.84 42.96
N PRO A 305 15.59 -11.21 42.37
CA PRO A 305 15.94 -11.40 40.97
C PRO A 305 16.59 -12.78 40.77
N LEU A 306 16.30 -13.44 39.66
CA LEU A 306 17.17 -14.50 39.15
C LEU A 306 17.80 -14.02 37.82
N SER A 307 18.83 -13.18 38.00
CA SER A 307 19.78 -12.91 36.92
C SER A 307 21.13 -12.60 37.51
N LYS A 308 21.84 -13.65 37.92
CA LYS A 308 23.31 -13.69 38.05
C LYS A 308 23.68 -15.15 38.25
N HIS A 309 24.09 -15.78 37.14
CA HIS A 309 25.10 -16.81 37.02
C HIS A 309 24.86 -17.56 35.69
N LEU A 310 25.55 -17.12 34.68
CA LEU A 310 26.13 -17.94 33.62
C LEU A 310 27.03 -17.03 32.77
N ARG A 311 28.23 -16.78 33.31
CA ARG A 311 29.44 -16.55 32.52
C ARG A 311 30.42 -17.60 33.00
N GLN A 312 30.60 -18.61 32.16
CA GLN A 312 31.87 -19.24 31.82
C GLN A 312 31.68 -19.94 30.48
#